data_37d89cc399418c794f4748bd73f74ccc
#
_entry.id   37d89cc399418c794f4748bd73f74ccc
#
_cell.length_a   1.000
_cell.length_b   1.000
_cell.length_c   1.000
_cell.angle_alpha   90.00
_cell.angle_beta   90.00
_cell.angle_gamma   90.00
#
_symmetry.space_group_name_H-M   'P 1'
#
loop_
_entity.id
_entity.type
_entity.pdbx_description
1 polymer ?
#
loop_
_entity_poly.entity_id
_entity_poly.type
_entity_poly.pdbx_seq_one_letter_code
_entity_poly.pdbx_strand_id
1 'polypeptide(L)'
;MEKVCLVIGAGAGIGGTVAKRFAKEGYHAYLARRSDEEGLNKLINEIADASGKASGSLLNVVEENSIEDLVNKIESDIGPIDTVIYNIGAQIGDRALAETSYKAFEMGWRMATFGLFRLAQVLTPKMKERQEGNIIVTSATSAVRGNKGQHSHAAAMGGRRMLCQSLNAEFAKDGIHVAHVIIDGAVDAPDTLGKMLGPDLFEKFKEQKGNDGMILPENVADTYLFLAKQTKSTWTHEIDIRAFSDQAWWNH
;
A
#
# COMPACT_ATOMS: atom_id res chain seq x y z
N MET A 1 21.39 -13.67 3.77
CA MET A 1 20.81 -12.93 2.63
C MET A 1 20.15 -11.67 3.15
N GLU A 2 20.13 -10.63 2.37
CA GLU A 2 19.53 -9.35 2.72
C GLU A 2 18.01 -9.45 2.65
N LYS A 3 17.30 -9.03 3.71
CA LYS A 3 15.83 -8.99 3.71
C LYS A 3 15.33 -7.86 2.83
N VAL A 4 14.40 -8.15 1.94
CA VAL A 4 13.81 -7.16 1.04
C VAL A 4 12.44 -6.72 1.55
N CYS A 5 12.20 -5.39 1.53
CA CYS A 5 10.86 -4.81 1.64
C CYS A 5 10.42 -4.32 0.25
N LEU A 6 9.51 -5.04 -0.38
CA LEU A 6 8.93 -4.66 -1.68
C LEU A 6 7.74 -3.71 -1.46
N VAL A 7 7.81 -2.50 -1.98
CA VAL A 7 6.71 -1.52 -1.94
C VAL A 7 6.10 -1.35 -3.33
N ILE A 8 4.93 -1.93 -3.56
CA ILE A 8 4.15 -1.75 -4.79
C ILE A 8 3.21 -0.56 -4.62
N GLY A 9 3.42 0.48 -5.42
CA GLY A 9 2.78 1.78 -5.25
C GLY A 9 3.65 2.77 -4.46
N ALA A 10 4.95 2.75 -4.71
CA ALA A 10 5.95 3.62 -4.09
C ALA A 10 5.91 5.05 -4.67
N GLY A 11 4.82 5.78 -4.40
CA GLY A 11 4.71 7.21 -4.68
C GLY A 11 5.28 8.07 -3.55
N ALA A 12 5.27 9.40 -3.75
CA ALA A 12 5.84 10.37 -2.79
C ALA A 12 5.10 10.47 -1.44
N GLY A 13 3.89 9.89 -1.33
CA GLY A 13 3.14 9.81 -0.06
C GLY A 13 3.53 8.58 0.77
N ILE A 14 2.53 7.80 1.21
CA ILE A 14 2.72 6.64 2.08
C ILE A 14 3.79 5.69 1.54
N GLY A 15 3.72 5.27 0.26
CA GLY A 15 4.59 4.23 -0.26
C GLY A 15 6.09 4.58 -0.24
N GLY A 16 6.46 5.79 -0.63
CA GLY A 16 7.84 6.25 -0.58
C GLY A 16 8.36 6.40 0.85
N THR A 17 7.52 6.92 1.75
CA THR A 17 7.85 7.09 3.17
C THR A 17 8.04 5.73 3.87
N VAL A 18 7.19 4.75 3.54
CA VAL A 18 7.35 3.37 4.03
C VAL A 18 8.68 2.78 3.53
N ALA A 19 9.01 2.94 2.24
CA ALA A 19 10.29 2.45 1.70
C ALA A 19 11.50 3.04 2.47
N LYS A 20 11.50 4.35 2.70
CA LYS A 20 12.54 5.03 3.51
C LYS A 20 12.62 4.47 4.92
N ARG A 21 11.47 4.25 5.55
CA ARG A 21 11.41 3.75 6.93
C ARG A 21 11.98 2.33 7.06
N PHE A 22 11.63 1.44 6.12
CA PHE A 22 12.17 0.08 6.11
C PHE A 22 13.66 0.05 5.76
N ALA A 23 14.11 0.89 4.82
CA ALA A 23 15.54 1.00 4.50
C ALA A 23 16.38 1.44 5.72
N LYS A 24 15.87 2.38 6.53
CA LYS A 24 16.50 2.81 7.80
C LYS A 24 16.62 1.66 8.82
N GLU A 25 15.77 0.65 8.73
CA GLU A 25 15.81 -0.55 9.59
C GLU A 25 16.68 -1.68 9.01
N GLY A 26 17.40 -1.40 7.93
CA GLY A 26 18.34 -2.35 7.33
C GLY A 26 17.76 -3.27 6.25
N TYR A 27 16.50 -3.03 5.82
CA TYR A 27 15.95 -3.73 4.66
C TYR A 27 16.54 -3.15 3.37
N HIS A 28 16.67 -3.98 2.33
CA HIS A 28 16.77 -3.47 0.97
C HIS A 28 15.35 -3.06 0.52
N ALA A 29 15.10 -1.76 0.42
CA ALA A 29 13.82 -1.26 -0.06
C ALA A 29 13.73 -1.39 -1.57
N TYR A 30 12.79 -2.19 -2.09
CA TYR A 30 12.51 -2.25 -3.52
C TYR A 30 11.24 -1.47 -3.84
N LEU A 31 11.39 -0.41 -4.65
CA LEU A 31 10.32 0.52 -4.98
C LEU A 31 9.72 0.20 -6.35
N ALA A 32 8.42 -0.10 -6.41
CA ALA A 32 7.72 -0.33 -7.65
C ALA A 32 6.57 0.68 -7.82
N ARG A 33 6.54 1.38 -8.96
CA ARG A 33 5.49 2.35 -9.29
C ARG A 33 5.15 2.30 -10.79
N ARG A 34 3.92 2.69 -11.14
CA ARG A 34 3.43 2.56 -12.51
C ARG A 34 4.15 3.42 -13.54
N SER A 35 4.49 4.64 -13.16
CA SER A 35 5.03 5.68 -14.03
C SER A 35 5.85 6.69 -13.20
N ASP A 36 6.43 7.70 -13.84
CA ASP A 36 7.26 8.72 -13.22
C ASP A 36 8.59 8.12 -12.70
N GLU A 37 9.43 7.76 -13.65
CA GLU A 37 10.76 7.20 -13.41
C GLU A 37 11.68 8.20 -12.68
N GLU A 38 11.54 9.50 -12.97
CA GLU A 38 12.28 10.56 -12.30
C GLU A 38 11.98 10.59 -10.80
N GLY A 39 10.69 10.56 -10.42
CA GLY A 39 10.28 10.50 -9.03
C GLY A 39 10.67 9.18 -8.35
N LEU A 40 10.74 8.06 -9.08
CA LEU A 40 11.28 6.80 -8.57
C LEU A 40 12.77 6.93 -8.23
N ASN A 41 13.56 7.43 -9.18
CA ASN A 41 15.00 7.62 -9.00
C ASN A 41 15.31 8.62 -7.88
N LYS A 42 14.52 9.67 -7.74
CA LYS A 42 14.63 10.61 -6.62
C LYS A 42 14.49 9.90 -5.27
N LEU A 43 13.46 9.06 -5.10
CA LEU A 43 13.24 8.31 -3.85
C LEU A 43 14.38 7.32 -3.58
N ILE A 44 14.89 6.65 -4.59
CA ILE A 44 16.04 5.73 -4.46
C ILE A 44 17.28 6.50 -3.98
N ASN A 45 17.56 7.65 -4.59
CA ASN A 45 18.71 8.49 -4.22
C ASN A 45 18.56 9.02 -2.79
N GLU A 46 17.39 9.50 -2.39
CA GLU A 46 17.12 9.95 -1.02
C GLU A 46 17.36 8.86 0.03
N ILE A 47 17.05 7.60 -0.31
CA ILE A 47 17.34 6.45 0.57
C ILE A 47 18.86 6.19 0.61
N ALA A 48 19.53 6.24 -0.54
CA ALA A 48 20.99 6.03 -0.62
C ALA A 48 21.77 7.12 0.11
N ASP A 49 21.36 8.38 -0.03
CA ASP A 49 21.97 9.53 0.68
C ASP A 49 21.83 9.40 2.21
N ALA A 50 20.75 8.74 2.67
CA ALA A 50 20.56 8.37 4.07
C ALA A 50 21.27 7.05 4.47
N SER A 51 22.20 6.55 3.65
CA SER A 51 22.95 5.30 3.86
C SER A 51 22.06 4.03 3.87
N GLY A 52 20.85 4.12 3.35
CA GLY A 52 19.98 2.96 3.14
C GLY A 52 20.26 2.27 1.81
N LYS A 53 19.72 1.08 1.63
CA LYS A 53 19.79 0.35 0.37
C LYS A 53 18.44 0.38 -0.34
N ALA A 54 18.45 0.79 -1.59
CA ALA A 54 17.24 0.82 -2.39
C ALA A 54 17.53 0.50 -3.87
N SER A 55 16.53 -0.07 -4.50
CA SER A 55 16.43 -0.20 -5.95
C SER A 55 14.96 -0.13 -6.36
N GLY A 56 14.68 -0.10 -7.65
CA GLY A 56 13.28 -0.03 -8.07
C GLY A 56 13.10 -0.20 -9.56
N SER A 57 11.85 -0.31 -9.97
CA SER A 57 11.45 -0.37 -11.37
C SER A 57 10.06 0.17 -11.59
N LEU A 58 9.74 0.49 -12.83
CA LEU A 58 8.36 0.74 -13.23
C LEU A 58 7.61 -0.60 -13.26
N LEU A 59 6.38 -0.58 -12.75
CA LEU A 59 5.50 -1.74 -12.67
C LEU A 59 4.07 -1.34 -12.96
N ASN A 60 3.50 -1.85 -14.03
CA ASN A 60 2.07 -1.77 -14.27
C ASN A 60 1.41 -3.09 -13.83
N VAL A 61 0.76 -3.08 -12.68
CA VAL A 61 0.20 -4.29 -12.04
C VAL A 61 -0.96 -4.95 -12.83
N VAL A 62 -1.49 -4.30 -13.86
CA VAL A 62 -2.53 -4.87 -14.71
C VAL A 62 -1.98 -5.58 -15.95
N GLU A 63 -0.71 -5.41 -16.25
CA GLU A 63 -0.03 -6.13 -17.34
C GLU A 63 0.22 -7.58 -16.93
N GLU A 64 0.09 -8.45 -17.90
CA GLU A 64 0.30 -9.88 -17.71
C GLU A 64 1.75 -10.18 -17.31
N ASN A 65 1.95 -11.09 -16.39
CA ASN A 65 3.23 -11.53 -15.84
C ASN A 65 4.08 -10.44 -15.14
N SER A 66 3.67 -9.17 -15.15
CA SER A 66 4.48 -8.07 -14.62
C SER A 66 4.84 -8.20 -13.14
N ILE A 67 3.90 -8.67 -12.32
CA ILE A 67 4.11 -8.87 -10.87
C ILE A 67 4.97 -10.12 -10.65
N GLU A 68 4.68 -11.18 -11.36
CA GLU A 68 5.35 -12.48 -11.29
C GLU A 68 6.84 -12.35 -11.66
N ASP A 69 7.13 -11.67 -12.76
CA ASP A 69 8.49 -11.41 -13.21
C ASP A 69 9.25 -10.54 -12.21
N LEU A 70 8.60 -9.50 -11.67
CA LEU A 70 9.20 -8.64 -10.65
C LEU A 70 9.56 -9.42 -9.39
N VAL A 71 8.62 -10.21 -8.85
CA VAL A 71 8.87 -11.01 -7.65
C VAL A 71 10.00 -12.00 -7.87
N ASN A 72 9.98 -12.73 -8.99
CA ASN A 72 11.03 -13.69 -9.31
C ASN A 72 12.39 -13.01 -9.46
N LYS A 73 12.45 -11.86 -10.12
CA LYS A 73 13.68 -11.08 -10.28
C LYS A 73 14.26 -10.64 -8.93
N ILE A 74 13.44 -10.10 -8.04
CA ILE A 74 13.89 -9.64 -6.72
C ILE A 74 14.43 -10.82 -5.89
N GLU A 75 13.68 -11.92 -5.84
CA GLU A 75 14.07 -13.11 -5.09
C GLU A 75 15.37 -13.74 -5.61
N SER A 76 15.65 -13.66 -6.93
CA SER A 76 16.90 -14.19 -7.52
C SER A 76 18.08 -13.24 -7.38
N ASP A 77 17.89 -11.95 -7.62
CA ASP A 77 18.98 -11.00 -7.82
C ASP A 77 19.39 -10.27 -6.53
N ILE A 78 18.47 -10.13 -5.56
CA ILE A 78 18.70 -9.34 -4.36
C ILE A 78 18.59 -10.20 -3.10
N GLY A 79 17.45 -10.86 -2.92
CA GLY A 79 17.20 -11.70 -1.76
C GLY A 79 15.73 -11.91 -1.46
N PRO A 80 15.42 -12.62 -0.38
CA PRO A 80 14.04 -12.96 -0.03
C PRO A 80 13.21 -11.72 0.27
N ILE A 81 12.03 -11.64 -0.34
CA ILE A 81 11.03 -10.64 0.00
C ILE A 81 10.42 -11.03 1.35
N ASP A 82 10.94 -10.44 2.42
CA ASP A 82 10.47 -10.63 3.80
C ASP A 82 9.14 -9.91 4.04
N THR A 83 9.03 -8.71 3.52
CA THR A 83 7.83 -7.87 3.66
C THR A 83 7.42 -7.29 2.32
N VAL A 84 6.15 -7.42 1.96
CA VAL A 84 5.57 -6.70 0.84
C VAL A 84 4.50 -5.73 1.32
N ILE A 85 4.57 -4.49 0.82
CA ILE A 85 3.56 -3.46 1.02
C ILE A 85 2.79 -3.28 -0.28
N TYR A 86 1.51 -3.69 -0.29
CA TYR A 86 0.63 -3.46 -1.43
C TYR A 86 -0.13 -2.14 -1.24
N ASN A 87 0.39 -1.05 -1.83
CA ASN A 87 -0.09 0.33 -1.62
C ASN A 87 -0.72 0.94 -2.88
N ILE A 88 -1.35 0.12 -3.72
CA ILE A 88 -2.03 0.59 -4.93
C ILE A 88 -3.39 1.16 -4.57
N GLY A 89 -3.63 2.43 -4.86
CA GLY A 89 -4.96 3.03 -4.82
C GLY A 89 -5.80 2.61 -6.03
N ALA A 90 -7.11 2.61 -5.84
CA ALA A 90 -8.07 2.37 -6.91
C ALA A 90 -9.12 3.50 -7.02
N GLN A 91 -8.83 4.65 -6.43
CA GLN A 91 -9.74 5.78 -6.45
C GLN A 91 -9.75 6.44 -7.83
N ILE A 92 -10.93 6.46 -8.46
CA ILE A 92 -11.14 7.06 -9.78
C ILE A 92 -11.90 8.40 -9.64
N GLY A 93 -12.06 8.90 -8.41
CA GLY A 93 -12.86 10.05 -8.05
C GLY A 93 -14.34 9.69 -7.83
N ASP A 94 -15.13 10.69 -7.43
CA ASP A 94 -16.57 10.55 -7.29
C ASP A 94 -17.21 10.58 -8.67
N ARG A 95 -17.93 9.51 -9.02
CA ARG A 95 -18.64 9.42 -10.30
C ARG A 95 -20.05 8.89 -10.08
N ALA A 96 -21.01 9.50 -10.76
CA ALA A 96 -22.35 8.96 -10.82
C ALA A 96 -22.32 7.58 -11.47
N LEU A 97 -23.23 6.69 -11.08
CA LEU A 97 -23.32 5.34 -11.62
C LEU A 97 -23.40 5.35 -13.15
N ALA A 98 -24.22 6.24 -13.71
CA ALA A 98 -24.40 6.40 -15.15
C ALA A 98 -23.13 6.84 -15.90
N GLU A 99 -22.18 7.50 -15.22
CA GLU A 99 -20.93 7.99 -15.79
C GLU A 99 -19.76 7.01 -15.61
N THR A 100 -19.94 5.96 -14.80
CA THR A 100 -18.92 4.95 -14.56
C THR A 100 -18.92 3.93 -15.70
N SER A 101 -17.91 3.96 -16.56
CA SER A 101 -17.77 2.94 -17.61
C SER A 101 -17.41 1.57 -17.03
N TYR A 102 -17.81 0.50 -17.72
CA TYR A 102 -17.42 -0.87 -17.35
C TYR A 102 -15.91 -1.04 -17.25
N LYS A 103 -15.16 -0.41 -18.18
CA LYS A 103 -13.69 -0.40 -18.16
C LYS A 103 -13.12 0.27 -16.90
N ALA A 104 -13.68 1.40 -16.47
CA ALA A 104 -13.24 2.09 -15.27
C ALA A 104 -13.54 1.26 -14.01
N PHE A 105 -14.73 0.65 -13.96
CA PHE A 105 -15.10 -0.24 -12.86
C PHE A 105 -14.16 -1.44 -12.77
N GLU A 106 -13.94 -2.16 -13.88
CA GLU A 106 -13.05 -3.31 -13.96
C GLU A 106 -11.61 -2.95 -13.60
N MET A 107 -11.10 -1.82 -14.09
CA MET A 107 -9.73 -1.37 -13.84
C MET A 107 -9.45 -1.16 -12.36
N GLY A 108 -10.38 -0.58 -11.61
CA GLY A 108 -10.28 -0.42 -10.15
C GLY A 108 -10.09 -1.77 -9.45
N TRP A 109 -10.90 -2.75 -9.82
CA TRP A 109 -10.82 -4.10 -9.29
C TRP A 109 -9.52 -4.82 -9.70
N ARG A 110 -9.11 -4.70 -10.97
CA ARG A 110 -7.87 -5.30 -11.49
C ARG A 110 -6.64 -4.77 -10.75
N MET A 111 -6.57 -3.48 -10.51
CA MET A 111 -5.45 -2.89 -9.77
C MET A 111 -5.47 -3.26 -8.29
N ALA A 112 -6.60 -3.13 -7.63
CA ALA A 112 -6.68 -3.24 -6.17
C ALA A 112 -6.76 -4.68 -5.67
N THR A 113 -7.60 -5.50 -6.28
CA THR A 113 -7.92 -6.85 -5.78
C THR A 113 -7.19 -7.92 -6.58
N PHE A 114 -7.33 -7.91 -7.91
CA PHE A 114 -6.72 -8.93 -8.75
C PHE A 114 -5.19 -8.85 -8.75
N GLY A 115 -4.62 -7.65 -8.75
CA GLY A 115 -3.17 -7.47 -8.61
C GLY A 115 -2.63 -8.02 -7.28
N LEU A 116 -3.37 -7.81 -6.17
CA LEU A 116 -3.02 -8.42 -4.88
C LEU A 116 -3.11 -9.95 -4.91
N PHE A 117 -4.12 -10.49 -5.57
CA PHE A 117 -4.26 -11.95 -5.74
C PHE A 117 -3.06 -12.54 -6.50
N ARG A 118 -2.66 -11.94 -7.64
CA ARG A 118 -1.49 -12.36 -8.41
C ARG A 118 -0.20 -12.30 -7.58
N LEU A 119 -0.02 -11.19 -6.85
CA LEU A 119 1.12 -11.04 -5.95
C LEU A 119 1.15 -12.16 -4.90
N ALA A 120 0.03 -12.41 -4.24
CA ALA A 120 -0.07 -13.48 -3.24
C ALA A 120 0.24 -14.85 -3.86
N GLN A 121 -0.31 -15.14 -5.05
CA GLN A 121 -0.12 -16.42 -5.73
C GLN A 121 1.36 -16.72 -6.04
N VAL A 122 2.15 -15.73 -6.42
CA VAL A 122 3.59 -15.92 -6.72
C VAL A 122 4.47 -15.87 -5.46
N LEU A 123 4.08 -15.08 -4.45
CA LEU A 123 4.95 -14.83 -3.29
C LEU A 123 4.70 -15.79 -2.13
N THR A 124 3.44 -16.18 -1.86
CA THR A 124 3.13 -17.06 -0.70
C THR A 124 3.82 -18.43 -0.74
N PRO A 125 4.02 -19.11 -1.89
CA PRO A 125 4.80 -20.35 -1.92
C PRO A 125 6.23 -20.16 -1.41
N LYS A 126 6.88 -19.06 -1.78
CA LYS A 126 8.25 -18.72 -1.36
C LYS A 126 8.32 -18.38 0.12
N MET A 127 7.36 -17.60 0.62
CA MET A 127 7.23 -17.29 2.06
C MET A 127 6.91 -18.53 2.88
N LYS A 128 6.06 -19.42 2.39
CA LYS A 128 5.70 -20.69 3.05
C LYS A 128 6.90 -21.62 3.18
N GLU A 129 7.74 -21.71 2.16
CA GLU A 129 8.99 -22.49 2.22
C GLU A 129 9.92 -21.98 3.33
N ARG A 130 9.97 -20.65 3.54
CA ARG A 130 10.75 -20.01 4.60
C ARG A 130 10.07 -20.01 5.96
N GLN A 131 8.75 -20.32 6.03
CA GLN A 131 7.91 -20.19 7.22
C GLN A 131 7.91 -18.75 7.81
N GLU A 132 8.11 -17.75 6.96
CA GLU A 132 8.24 -16.35 7.34
C GLU A 132 7.83 -15.43 6.18
N GLY A 133 7.08 -14.38 6.49
CA GLY A 133 6.75 -13.31 5.54
C GLY A 133 5.64 -12.39 6.04
N ASN A 134 5.63 -11.16 5.52
CA ASN A 134 4.62 -10.16 5.84
C ASN A 134 3.98 -9.63 4.54
N ILE A 135 2.67 -9.64 4.47
CA ILE A 135 1.87 -9.02 3.40
C ILE A 135 1.02 -7.92 4.05
N ILE A 136 1.45 -6.67 3.92
CA ILE A 136 0.76 -5.51 4.49
C ILE A 136 0.07 -4.76 3.35
N VAL A 137 -1.24 -4.55 3.50
CA VAL A 137 -2.09 -4.06 2.42
C VAL A 137 -2.74 -2.75 2.83
N THR A 138 -2.36 -1.66 2.17
CA THR A 138 -3.00 -0.35 2.34
C THR A 138 -4.41 -0.39 1.76
N SER A 139 -5.37 0.11 2.51
CA SER A 139 -6.77 0.17 2.13
C SER A 139 -7.40 1.51 2.54
N ALA A 140 -8.69 1.62 2.40
CA ALA A 140 -9.44 2.83 2.71
C ALA A 140 -10.79 2.46 3.35
N THR A 141 -11.50 3.43 3.91
CA THR A 141 -12.83 3.24 4.48
C THR A 141 -13.86 2.67 3.51
N SER A 142 -13.64 2.84 2.21
CA SER A 142 -14.45 2.21 1.16
C SER A 142 -14.40 0.68 1.18
N ALA A 143 -13.47 0.06 1.92
CA ALA A 143 -13.44 -1.38 2.15
C ALA A 143 -14.51 -1.85 3.17
N VAL A 144 -15.03 -0.95 3.98
CA VAL A 144 -15.96 -1.23 5.09
C VAL A 144 -17.29 -0.52 4.95
N ARG A 145 -17.40 0.45 4.03
CA ARG A 145 -18.65 1.14 3.70
C ARG A 145 -18.67 1.60 2.25
N GLY A 146 -19.86 1.63 1.65
CA GLY A 146 -20.08 2.21 0.32
C GLY A 146 -20.50 3.68 0.43
N ASN A 147 -19.81 4.57 -0.27
CA ASN A 147 -20.20 5.96 -0.40
C ASN A 147 -20.82 6.24 -1.78
N LYS A 148 -21.70 7.25 -1.84
CA LYS A 148 -22.25 7.73 -3.10
C LYS A 148 -21.10 8.13 -4.05
N GLY A 149 -21.17 7.72 -5.31
CA GLY A 149 -20.15 8.07 -6.32
C GLY A 149 -18.85 7.24 -6.25
N GLN A 150 -18.74 6.26 -5.37
CA GLN A 150 -17.53 5.44 -5.19
C GLN A 150 -17.74 3.95 -5.53
N HIS A 151 -18.62 3.63 -6.47
CA HIS A 151 -19.00 2.25 -6.78
C HIS A 151 -17.81 1.34 -7.10
N SER A 152 -16.96 1.76 -8.04
CA SER A 152 -15.77 1.02 -8.44
C SER A 152 -14.75 0.89 -7.30
N HIS A 153 -14.51 2.00 -6.60
CA HIS A 153 -13.58 2.03 -5.49
C HIS A 153 -14.02 1.13 -4.33
N ALA A 154 -15.29 1.23 -3.92
CA ALA A 154 -15.83 0.42 -2.83
C ALA A 154 -15.85 -1.09 -3.18
N ALA A 155 -16.25 -1.45 -4.40
CA ALA A 155 -16.21 -2.84 -4.86
C ALA A 155 -14.78 -3.40 -4.87
N ALA A 156 -13.81 -2.61 -5.32
CA ALA A 156 -12.41 -3.00 -5.36
C ALA A 156 -11.80 -3.12 -3.94
N MET A 157 -12.05 -2.15 -3.05
CA MET A 157 -11.51 -2.18 -1.69
C MET A 157 -12.19 -3.23 -0.81
N GLY A 158 -13.51 -3.45 -0.95
CA GLY A 158 -14.23 -4.52 -0.27
C GLY A 158 -13.71 -5.91 -0.69
N GLY A 159 -13.49 -6.13 -1.99
CA GLY A 159 -12.88 -7.34 -2.51
C GLY A 159 -11.46 -7.55 -1.96
N ARG A 160 -10.65 -6.50 -1.89
CA ARG A 160 -9.31 -6.52 -1.29
C ARG A 160 -9.34 -6.95 0.18
N ARG A 161 -10.27 -6.38 0.97
CA ARG A 161 -10.43 -6.73 2.38
C ARG A 161 -10.76 -8.21 2.57
N MET A 162 -11.72 -8.72 1.82
CA MET A 162 -12.09 -10.14 1.88
C MET A 162 -10.96 -11.06 1.43
N LEU A 163 -10.20 -10.65 0.40
CA LEU A 163 -9.01 -11.37 -0.03
C LEU A 163 -7.95 -11.44 1.08
N CYS A 164 -7.68 -10.34 1.79
CA CYS A 164 -6.75 -10.35 2.93
C CYS A 164 -7.19 -11.33 4.03
N GLN A 165 -8.49 -11.39 4.34
CA GLN A 165 -9.02 -12.35 5.32
C GLN A 165 -8.80 -13.81 4.86
N SER A 166 -9.07 -14.11 3.59
CA SER A 166 -8.86 -15.45 3.03
C SER A 166 -7.37 -15.83 3.07
N LEU A 167 -6.49 -14.93 2.68
CA LEU A 167 -5.04 -15.16 2.72
C LEU A 167 -4.56 -15.38 4.16
N ASN A 168 -5.04 -14.59 5.13
CA ASN A 168 -4.70 -14.78 6.54
C ASN A 168 -5.18 -16.15 7.05
N ALA A 169 -6.41 -16.53 6.74
CA ALA A 169 -6.98 -17.82 7.17
C ALA A 169 -6.21 -19.01 6.59
N GLU A 170 -5.71 -18.90 5.37
CA GLU A 170 -4.98 -19.96 4.70
C GLU A 170 -3.53 -20.06 5.17
N PHE A 171 -2.81 -18.92 5.25
CA PHE A 171 -1.35 -18.89 5.37
C PHE A 171 -0.79 -18.51 6.74
N ALA A 172 -1.61 -18.09 7.71
CA ALA A 172 -1.12 -17.72 9.04
C ALA A 172 -0.34 -18.87 9.73
N LYS A 173 -0.83 -20.10 9.61
CA LYS A 173 -0.17 -21.30 10.13
C LYS A 173 1.19 -21.60 9.46
N ASP A 174 1.39 -21.11 8.25
CA ASP A 174 2.64 -21.24 7.49
C ASP A 174 3.62 -20.08 7.80
N GLY A 175 3.34 -19.29 8.83
CA GLY A 175 4.22 -18.20 9.27
C GLY A 175 4.11 -16.91 8.45
N ILE A 176 3.04 -16.74 7.67
CA ILE A 176 2.81 -15.55 6.85
C ILE A 176 1.80 -14.63 7.53
N HIS A 177 2.24 -13.43 7.89
CA HIS A 177 1.41 -12.39 8.49
C HIS A 177 0.74 -11.55 7.40
N VAL A 178 -0.59 -11.55 7.36
CA VAL A 178 -1.37 -10.71 6.44
C VAL A 178 -2.08 -9.61 7.23
N ALA A 179 -1.69 -8.36 7.03
CA ALA A 179 -2.26 -7.20 7.70
C ALA A 179 -2.97 -6.27 6.70
N HIS A 180 -4.20 -5.90 7.01
CA HIS A 180 -5.03 -4.97 6.24
C HIS A 180 -5.15 -3.64 6.98
N VAL A 181 -4.65 -2.55 6.38
CA VAL A 181 -4.58 -1.23 7.01
C VAL A 181 -5.58 -0.28 6.36
N ILE A 182 -6.58 0.13 7.12
CA ILE A 182 -7.60 1.08 6.68
C ILE A 182 -7.10 2.50 6.97
N ILE A 183 -6.89 3.29 5.92
CA ILE A 183 -6.60 4.71 6.04
C ILE A 183 -7.94 5.45 6.11
N ASP A 184 -8.26 5.93 7.32
CA ASP A 184 -9.53 6.59 7.65
C ASP A 184 -9.33 8.09 7.85
N GLY A 185 -8.93 8.78 6.80
CA GLY A 185 -8.72 10.22 6.83
C GLY A 185 -7.87 10.73 5.68
N ALA A 186 -7.67 12.05 5.69
CA ALA A 186 -6.86 12.72 4.71
C ALA A 186 -5.37 12.58 5.05
N VAL A 187 -4.59 12.10 4.10
CA VAL A 187 -3.13 11.98 4.23
C VAL A 187 -2.46 13.27 3.82
N ASP A 188 -1.53 13.78 4.62
CA ASP A 188 -0.68 14.94 4.29
C ASP A 188 0.33 14.54 3.21
N ALA A 189 -0.12 14.53 1.97
CA ALA A 189 0.66 14.11 0.82
C ALA A 189 0.46 15.09 -0.35
N PRO A 190 1.29 16.15 -0.46
CA PRO A 190 1.19 17.17 -1.49
C PRO A 190 1.19 16.60 -2.92
N ASP A 191 1.98 15.56 -3.16
CA ASP A 191 2.10 14.92 -4.47
C ASP A 191 0.95 13.96 -4.83
N THR A 192 0.04 13.71 -3.91
CA THR A 192 -1.16 12.89 -4.13
C THR A 192 -2.44 13.70 -3.89
N LEU A 193 -2.84 13.86 -2.64
CA LEU A 193 -4.02 14.67 -2.29
C LEU A 193 -3.87 16.13 -2.73
N GLY A 194 -2.66 16.69 -2.57
CA GLY A 194 -2.39 18.07 -3.01
C GLY A 194 -2.52 18.25 -4.52
N LYS A 195 -2.04 17.31 -5.33
CA LYS A 195 -2.24 17.36 -6.79
C LYS A 195 -3.71 17.18 -7.20
N MET A 196 -4.48 16.43 -6.43
CA MET A 196 -5.91 16.22 -6.70
C MET A 196 -6.74 17.47 -6.36
N LEU A 197 -6.46 18.15 -5.27
CA LEU A 197 -7.16 19.36 -4.82
C LEU A 197 -6.64 20.63 -5.49
N GLY A 198 -5.38 20.66 -5.91
CA GLY A 198 -4.62 21.83 -6.24
C GLY A 198 -3.94 22.45 -5.01
N PRO A 199 -2.79 23.13 -5.19
CA PRO A 199 -1.95 23.56 -4.07
C PRO A 199 -2.69 24.51 -3.10
N ASP A 200 -3.42 25.50 -3.62
CA ASP A 200 -4.10 26.48 -2.79
C ASP A 200 -5.22 25.89 -1.93
N LEU A 201 -5.98 24.94 -2.48
CA LEU A 201 -7.04 24.24 -1.73
C LEU A 201 -6.44 23.25 -0.72
N PHE A 202 -5.34 22.62 -1.07
CA PHE A 202 -4.65 21.71 -0.18
C PHE A 202 -4.10 22.42 1.06
N GLU A 203 -3.44 23.58 0.89
CA GLU A 203 -2.96 24.38 2.01
C GLU A 203 -4.09 24.89 2.90
N LYS A 204 -5.17 25.42 2.32
CA LYS A 204 -6.36 25.82 3.08
C LYS A 204 -6.98 24.65 3.86
N PHE A 205 -7.05 23.48 3.24
CA PHE A 205 -7.55 22.27 3.89
C PHE A 205 -6.66 21.86 5.07
N LYS A 206 -5.33 21.92 4.90
CA LYS A 206 -4.36 21.65 5.94
C LYS A 206 -4.47 22.65 7.10
N GLU A 207 -4.58 23.94 6.81
CA GLU A 207 -4.82 24.98 7.83
C GLU A 207 -6.10 24.73 8.63
N GLN A 208 -7.20 24.35 7.95
CA GLN A 208 -8.49 24.02 8.60
C GLN A 208 -8.40 22.80 9.51
N LYS A 209 -7.60 21.81 9.13
CA LYS A 209 -7.35 20.61 9.93
C LYS A 209 -6.49 20.90 11.16
N GLY A 210 -5.65 21.92 11.11
CA GLY A 210 -4.74 22.29 12.20
C GLY A 210 -3.59 21.30 12.41
N ASN A 211 -2.84 21.50 13.47
CA ASN A 211 -1.72 20.64 13.83
C ASN A 211 -2.22 19.23 14.13
N ASP A 212 -1.52 18.22 13.56
CA ASP A 212 -1.87 16.79 13.68
C ASP A 212 -3.27 16.41 13.18
N GLY A 213 -3.95 17.32 12.46
CA GLY A 213 -5.29 17.09 11.93
C GLY A 213 -5.33 16.30 10.62
N MET A 214 -4.18 15.97 10.04
CA MET A 214 -4.02 15.08 8.89
C MET A 214 -3.15 13.87 9.25
N ILE A 215 -3.34 12.78 8.53
CA ILE A 215 -2.49 11.59 8.69
C ILE A 215 -1.12 11.87 8.07
N LEU A 216 -0.07 11.80 8.88
CA LEU A 216 1.30 11.96 8.42
C LEU A 216 1.83 10.63 7.84
N PRO A 217 2.39 10.61 6.61
CA PRO A 217 2.95 9.42 6.01
C PRO A 217 4.03 8.72 6.87
N GLU A 218 4.79 9.49 7.65
CA GLU A 218 5.82 9.00 8.56
C GLU A 218 5.22 8.13 9.67
N ASN A 219 4.12 8.56 10.27
CA ASN A 219 3.42 7.83 11.33
C ASN A 219 2.76 6.55 10.78
N VAL A 220 2.28 6.61 9.54
CA VAL A 220 1.80 5.41 8.82
C VAL A 220 2.94 4.42 8.60
N ALA A 221 4.11 4.90 8.18
CA ALA A 221 5.28 4.07 7.95
C ALA A 221 5.78 3.39 9.23
N ASP A 222 5.75 4.09 10.37
CA ASP A 222 6.06 3.50 11.69
C ASP A 222 5.06 2.39 12.06
N THR A 223 3.78 2.59 11.78
CA THR A 223 2.76 1.57 12.00
C THR A 223 3.01 0.33 11.12
N TYR A 224 3.39 0.50 9.85
CA TYR A 224 3.70 -0.62 8.96
C TYR A 224 4.92 -1.40 9.42
N LEU A 225 5.95 -0.69 9.87
CA LEU A 225 7.11 -1.35 10.47
C LEU A 225 6.76 -2.10 11.75
N PHE A 226 5.91 -1.51 12.61
CA PHE A 226 5.39 -2.19 13.80
C PHE A 226 4.67 -3.50 13.43
N LEU A 227 3.77 -3.48 12.44
CA LEU A 227 3.09 -4.66 11.95
C LEU A 227 4.06 -5.74 11.46
N ALA A 228 5.06 -5.35 10.67
CA ALA A 228 6.06 -6.28 10.14
C ALA A 228 6.95 -6.91 11.22
N LYS A 229 7.11 -6.24 12.38
CA LYS A 229 7.93 -6.72 13.50
C LYS A 229 7.14 -7.45 14.59
N GLN A 230 5.83 -7.62 14.44
CA GLN A 230 5.02 -8.34 15.43
C GLN A 230 5.44 -9.81 15.53
N THR A 231 5.43 -10.30 16.76
CA THR A 231 5.66 -11.73 17.01
C THR A 231 4.45 -12.58 16.60
N LYS A 232 4.68 -13.83 16.23
CA LYS A 232 3.64 -14.78 15.78
C LYS A 232 2.51 -14.99 16.80
N SER A 233 2.75 -14.69 18.07
CA SER A 233 1.74 -14.82 19.15
C SER A 233 0.71 -13.68 19.18
N THR A 234 0.96 -12.56 18.49
CA THR A 234 0.12 -11.35 18.58
C THR A 234 0.05 -10.58 17.26
N TRP A 235 -0.34 -11.24 16.19
CA TRP A 235 -0.49 -10.59 14.89
C TRP A 235 -1.78 -9.77 14.78
N THR A 236 -1.66 -8.54 14.30
CA THR A 236 -2.77 -7.67 13.95
C THR A 236 -3.19 -7.94 12.51
N HIS A 237 -4.38 -8.45 12.29
CA HIS A 237 -4.90 -8.69 10.94
C HIS A 237 -5.49 -7.42 10.32
N GLU A 238 -6.26 -6.65 11.07
CA GLU A 238 -6.87 -5.41 10.57
C GLU A 238 -6.69 -4.28 11.58
N ILE A 239 -6.33 -3.10 11.07
CA ILE A 239 -6.18 -1.87 11.86
C ILE A 239 -6.68 -0.69 11.05
N ASP A 240 -7.33 0.28 11.69
CA ASP A 240 -7.62 1.57 11.09
C ASP A 240 -6.72 2.67 11.66
N ILE A 241 -6.36 3.62 10.80
CA ILE A 241 -5.50 4.75 11.13
C ILE A 241 -6.22 6.02 10.73
N ARG A 242 -6.38 6.95 11.67
CA ARG A 242 -6.95 8.28 11.42
C ARG A 242 -6.24 9.34 12.22
N ALA A 243 -6.35 10.60 11.79
CA ALA A 243 -5.96 11.73 12.60
C ALA A 243 -6.92 11.88 13.80
N PHE A 244 -6.42 12.40 14.92
CA PHE A 244 -7.19 12.48 16.18
C PHE A 244 -8.50 13.27 16.04
N SER A 245 -8.54 14.26 15.15
CA SER A 245 -9.69 15.13 14.92
C SER A 245 -10.66 14.60 13.85
N ASP A 246 -10.31 13.52 13.14
CA ASP A 246 -11.19 12.94 12.13
C ASP A 246 -12.28 12.08 12.78
N GLN A 247 -13.47 12.16 12.20
CA GLN A 247 -14.59 11.32 12.62
C GLN A 247 -14.39 9.89 12.10
N ALA A 248 -14.54 8.92 12.98
CA ALA A 248 -14.39 7.52 12.59
C ALA A 248 -15.44 7.10 11.54
N TRP A 249 -15.05 6.22 10.64
CA TRP A 249 -15.88 5.77 9.50
C TRP A 249 -17.23 5.15 9.92
N TRP A 250 -17.36 4.64 11.14
CA TRP A 250 -18.60 4.08 11.68
C TRP A 250 -19.54 5.12 12.31
N ASN A 251 -19.13 6.38 12.40
CA ASN A 251 -19.90 7.47 12.99
C ASN A 251 -20.50 8.44 11.96
N HIS A 252 -20.53 8.06 10.69
CA HIS A 252 -21.10 8.89 9.61
C HIS A 252 -22.45 8.38 9.13
#